data_96f19799d4d9791240ab45eb2cb9dbc3
#
_entry.id   96f19799d4d9791240ab45eb2cb9dbc3
#
_cell.length_a   1.000
_cell.length_b   1.000
_cell.length_c   1.000
_cell.angle_alpha   90.00
_cell.angle_beta   90.00
_cell.angle_gamma   90.00
#
_symmetry.space_group_name_H-M   'P 1'
#
loop_
_entity.id
_entity.type
_entity.pdbx_description
1 polymer ?
#
loop_
_entity_poly.entity_id
_entity_poly.type
_entity_poly.pdbx_seq_one_letter_code
_entity_poly.pdbx_strand_id
1 'polypeptide(L)'
;MLEVLENADITIIYDQPDYNPFPETSQYDLVIIAPQVFSQALQPLIDHKNNMGVKTILKTTEEIYQEYQGRDKPEQIKYFIKDALEQWVIKYVLLVGGLKSMIYSKPRDDANQGSRDWYLPVRYTNLYDSPRFPLSEETIHDPGIISDLYYADIYREGGEFESWDHNNDGIFAAWGKPGVENDTGLDFYPDVALGRLACRSVDEVKTVVNKIIRYESTSPSDKPWFKKMIVVSGDGFLDQQDLNIKWDTNGLP
;
A
#
# COMPACT_ATOMS: atom_id res chain seq x y z
N MET A 1 -25.77 -16.36 23.22
CA MET A 1 -24.89 -16.25 24.42
C MET A 1 -23.51 -15.90 23.90
N LEU A 2 -23.01 -14.72 24.21
CA LEU A 2 -21.66 -14.31 23.81
C LEU A 2 -20.69 -14.96 24.80
N GLU A 3 -19.82 -15.85 24.33
CA GLU A 3 -18.71 -16.35 25.13
C GLU A 3 -17.58 -15.32 25.04
N VAL A 4 -17.19 -14.78 26.18
CA VAL A 4 -16.05 -13.86 26.28
C VAL A 4 -14.86 -14.67 26.77
N LEU A 5 -13.81 -14.69 25.97
CA LEU A 5 -12.53 -15.28 26.37
C LEU A 5 -11.84 -14.30 27.33
N GLU A 6 -11.76 -14.64 28.60
CA GLU A 6 -11.18 -13.74 29.61
C GLU A 6 -9.65 -13.76 29.63
N ASN A 7 -9.03 -14.88 29.25
CA ASN A 7 -7.59 -15.03 29.19
C ASN A 7 -7.19 -15.98 28.05
N ALA A 8 -6.13 -15.65 27.33
CA ALA A 8 -5.46 -16.53 26.39
C ALA A 8 -3.95 -16.41 26.56
N ASP A 9 -3.29 -17.54 26.75
CA ASP A 9 -1.83 -17.62 26.70
C ASP A 9 -1.42 -18.00 25.27
N ILE A 10 -0.68 -17.09 24.63
CA ILE A 10 -0.17 -17.30 23.26
C ILE A 10 1.33 -17.52 23.37
N THR A 11 1.78 -18.71 22.98
CA THR A 11 3.21 -19.02 22.84
C THR A 11 3.54 -19.08 21.36
N ILE A 12 4.44 -18.21 20.91
CA ILE A 12 4.96 -18.24 19.54
C ILE A 12 6.30 -18.96 19.58
N ILE A 13 6.38 -20.11 18.93
CA ILE A 13 7.61 -20.86 18.74
C ILE A 13 8.05 -20.61 17.30
N TYR A 14 9.27 -20.11 17.10
CA TYR A 14 9.85 -19.87 15.78
C TYR A 14 11.32 -20.34 15.79
N ASP A 15 11.75 -20.86 14.67
CA ASP A 15 13.16 -21.14 14.44
C ASP A 15 13.85 -19.86 13.98
N GLN A 16 15.05 -19.60 14.49
CA GLN A 16 15.85 -18.52 13.95
C GLN A 16 16.23 -18.85 12.51
N PRO A 17 16.16 -17.89 11.56
CA PRO A 17 16.60 -18.13 10.20
C PRO A 17 18.10 -18.52 10.18
N ASP A 18 18.45 -19.50 9.36
CA ASP A 18 19.82 -20.00 9.21
C ASP A 18 20.81 -18.94 8.73
N TYR A 19 20.32 -17.85 8.17
CA TYR A 19 21.12 -16.67 7.80
C TYR A 19 20.32 -15.38 8.06
N ASN A 20 21.05 -14.29 8.30
CA ASN A 20 20.41 -12.97 8.38
C ASN A 20 20.03 -12.55 6.94
N PRO A 21 18.73 -12.48 6.58
CA PRO A 21 18.31 -12.06 5.25
C PRO A 21 18.65 -10.61 4.95
N PHE A 22 19.04 -9.85 5.97
CA PHE A 22 19.42 -8.44 5.81
C PHE A 22 20.92 -8.28 6.06
N PRO A 23 21.71 -7.88 5.07
CA PRO A 23 23.13 -7.62 5.27
C PRO A 23 23.33 -6.52 6.33
N GLU A 24 24.40 -6.66 7.14
CA GLU A 24 24.65 -5.78 8.30
C GLU A 24 24.96 -4.31 7.93
N THR A 25 25.18 -4.01 6.65
CA THR A 25 25.62 -2.70 6.18
C THR A 25 24.65 -2.08 5.18
N SER A 26 23.42 -1.79 5.60
CA SER A 26 22.52 -0.96 4.79
C SER A 26 22.98 0.49 4.80
N GLN A 27 22.99 1.14 3.63
CA GLN A 27 23.21 2.60 3.55
C GLN A 27 22.02 3.33 4.18
N TYR A 28 20.81 2.89 3.86
CA TYR A 28 19.54 3.32 4.45
C TYR A 28 18.68 2.10 4.81
N ASP A 29 17.94 2.20 5.90
CA ASP A 29 16.99 1.16 6.31
C ASP A 29 15.58 1.44 5.76
N LEU A 30 15.20 2.73 5.74
CA LEU A 30 13.88 3.21 5.35
C LEU A 30 13.99 4.27 4.25
N VAL A 31 13.25 4.06 3.17
CA VAL A 31 13.00 5.10 2.16
C VAL A 31 11.59 5.62 2.30
N ILE A 32 11.43 6.92 2.45
CA ILE A 32 10.14 7.61 2.36
C ILE A 32 10.01 8.16 0.94
N ILE A 33 8.94 7.80 0.24
CA ILE A 33 8.63 8.32 -1.09
C ILE A 33 7.40 9.22 -0.98
N ALA A 34 7.53 10.47 -1.39
CA ALA A 34 6.46 11.45 -1.28
C ALA A 34 6.57 12.53 -2.36
N PRO A 35 5.49 13.21 -2.75
CA PRO A 35 5.61 14.41 -3.57
C PRO A 35 6.33 15.53 -2.81
N GLN A 36 7.06 16.37 -3.53
CA GLN A 36 7.85 17.49 -2.99
C GLN A 36 7.05 18.36 -2.00
N VAL A 37 5.76 18.55 -2.24
CA VAL A 37 4.88 19.36 -1.38
C VAL A 37 4.80 18.85 0.07
N PHE A 38 5.08 17.59 0.33
CA PHE A 38 5.04 16.98 1.67
C PHE A 38 6.40 16.92 2.36
N SER A 39 7.49 17.22 1.66
CA SER A 39 8.87 17.05 2.17
C SER A 39 9.11 17.74 3.50
N GLN A 40 8.72 19.00 3.63
CA GLN A 40 8.92 19.77 4.86
C GLN A 40 8.12 19.19 6.04
N ALA A 41 6.90 18.68 5.78
CA ALA A 41 6.07 18.10 6.83
C ALA A 41 6.56 16.72 7.28
N LEU A 42 7.35 16.03 6.45
CA LEU A 42 7.95 14.73 6.75
C LEU A 42 9.28 14.83 7.48
N GLN A 43 9.96 15.99 7.46
CA GLN A 43 11.28 16.13 8.07
C GLN A 43 11.31 15.71 9.56
N PRO A 44 10.31 16.06 10.40
CA PRO A 44 10.31 15.61 11.80
C PRO A 44 10.26 14.07 11.95
N LEU A 45 9.60 13.36 11.02
CA LEU A 45 9.58 11.91 11.03
C LEU A 45 10.94 11.32 10.66
N ILE A 46 11.60 11.90 9.65
CA ILE A 46 12.95 11.49 9.21
C ILE A 46 13.93 11.66 10.37
N ASP A 47 13.92 12.82 11.02
CA ASP A 47 14.79 13.11 12.15
C ASP A 47 14.53 12.15 13.32
N HIS A 48 13.25 11.88 13.63
CA HIS A 48 12.86 10.94 14.65
C HIS A 48 13.37 9.52 14.37
N LYS A 49 13.16 9.02 13.16
CA LYS A 49 13.62 7.67 12.75
C LYS A 49 15.15 7.55 12.81
N ASN A 50 15.87 8.54 12.29
CA ASN A 50 17.32 8.59 12.37
C ASN A 50 17.82 8.60 13.83
N ASN A 51 17.18 9.37 14.70
CA ASN A 51 17.52 9.40 16.13
C ASN A 51 17.24 8.06 16.85
N MET A 52 16.31 7.25 16.32
CA MET A 52 16.03 5.91 16.80
C MET A 52 16.92 4.83 16.16
N GLY A 53 17.89 5.21 15.35
CA GLY A 53 18.83 4.30 14.68
C GLY A 53 18.31 3.68 13.38
N VAL A 54 17.14 4.11 12.88
CA VAL A 54 16.61 3.71 11.57
C VAL A 54 17.07 4.72 10.52
N LYS A 55 18.12 4.38 9.77
CA LYS A 55 18.68 5.25 8.73
C LYS A 55 17.63 5.54 7.66
N THR A 56 17.14 6.77 7.63
CA THR A 56 15.98 7.16 6.81
C THR A 56 16.34 8.24 5.81
N ILE A 57 15.89 8.06 4.58
CA ILE A 57 16.01 9.05 3.50
C ILE A 57 14.63 9.34 2.90
N LEU A 58 14.45 10.58 2.45
CA LEU A 58 13.31 10.99 1.63
C LEU A 58 13.76 11.07 0.17
N LYS A 59 12.98 10.47 -0.71
CA LYS A 59 13.07 10.64 -2.16
C LYS A 59 11.74 11.18 -2.69
N THR A 60 11.80 12.28 -3.41
CA THR A 60 10.55 12.87 -3.94
C THR A 60 10.13 12.20 -5.25
N THR A 61 8.83 12.16 -5.49
CA THR A 61 8.29 11.63 -6.75
C THR A 61 8.81 12.41 -7.94
N GLU A 62 9.02 13.71 -7.79
CA GLU A 62 9.54 14.59 -8.82
C GLU A 62 10.99 14.23 -9.21
N GLU A 63 11.85 13.90 -8.22
CA GLU A 63 13.21 13.40 -8.48
C GLU A 63 13.17 12.06 -9.18
N ILE A 64 12.34 11.13 -8.71
CA ILE A 64 12.20 9.79 -9.31
C ILE A 64 11.81 9.91 -10.79
N TYR A 65 10.83 10.75 -11.12
CA TYR A 65 10.37 10.91 -12.50
C TYR A 65 11.41 11.57 -13.42
N GLN A 66 12.39 12.27 -12.87
CA GLN A 66 13.50 12.82 -13.64
C GLN A 66 14.64 11.81 -13.86
N GLU A 67 14.86 10.92 -12.89
CA GLU A 67 15.99 9.99 -12.87
C GLU A 67 15.65 8.65 -13.53
N TYR A 68 14.41 8.20 -13.41
CA TYR A 68 13.98 6.87 -13.86
C TYR A 68 13.07 6.94 -15.09
N GLN A 69 13.30 6.02 -16.01
CA GLN A 69 12.43 5.79 -17.16
C GLN A 69 11.56 4.55 -16.88
N GLY A 70 10.33 4.56 -17.37
CA GLY A 70 9.36 3.47 -17.22
C GLY A 70 8.17 3.71 -18.12
N ARG A 71 7.28 2.73 -18.24
CA ARG A 71 6.05 2.84 -19.05
C ARG A 71 5.14 3.96 -18.50
N ASP A 72 5.15 4.10 -17.18
CA ASP A 72 4.34 5.06 -16.45
C ASP A 72 4.96 5.42 -15.09
N LYS A 73 4.34 6.35 -14.37
CA LYS A 73 4.82 6.84 -13.07
C LYS A 73 4.91 5.76 -11.99
N PRO A 74 3.92 4.84 -11.83
CA PRO A 74 4.07 3.73 -10.90
C PRO A 74 5.30 2.86 -11.20
N GLU A 75 5.56 2.56 -12.46
CA GLU A 75 6.72 1.75 -12.83
C GLU A 75 8.04 2.47 -12.58
N GLN A 76 8.11 3.79 -12.83
CA GLN A 76 9.30 4.59 -12.48
C GLN A 76 9.61 4.52 -10.98
N ILE A 77 8.59 4.59 -10.11
CA ILE A 77 8.75 4.42 -8.67
C ILE A 77 9.22 3.00 -8.33
N LYS A 78 8.68 1.99 -8.99
CA LYS A 78 9.06 0.59 -8.77
C LYS A 78 10.52 0.34 -9.16
N TYR A 79 11.02 0.91 -10.27
CA TYR A 79 12.42 0.85 -10.64
C TYR A 79 13.33 1.54 -9.61
N PHE A 80 12.92 2.69 -9.09
CA PHE A 80 13.66 3.34 -8.01
C PHE A 80 13.73 2.44 -6.75
N ILE A 81 12.63 1.80 -6.36
CA ILE A 81 12.62 0.88 -5.20
C ILE A 81 13.56 -0.30 -5.45
N LYS A 82 13.56 -0.87 -6.67
CA LYS A 82 14.49 -1.92 -7.08
C LYS A 82 15.94 -1.48 -6.87
N ASP A 83 16.33 -0.33 -7.41
CA ASP A 83 17.68 0.19 -7.27
C ASP A 83 18.04 0.48 -5.80
N ALA A 84 17.09 0.97 -5.00
CA ALA A 84 17.29 1.20 -3.58
C ALA A 84 17.49 -0.11 -2.79
N LEU A 85 16.80 -1.19 -3.18
CA LEU A 85 17.04 -2.53 -2.64
C LEU A 85 18.45 -3.02 -2.98
N GLU A 86 18.87 -2.89 -4.24
CA GLU A 86 20.16 -3.41 -4.71
C GLU A 86 21.36 -2.58 -4.22
N GLN A 87 21.24 -1.25 -4.23
CA GLN A 87 22.37 -0.36 -3.95
C GLN A 87 22.45 0.08 -2.48
N TRP A 88 21.30 0.31 -1.84
CA TRP A 88 21.23 0.81 -0.47
C TRP A 88 20.84 -0.25 0.55
N VAL A 89 20.38 -1.41 0.07
CA VAL A 89 19.96 -2.54 0.91
C VAL A 89 18.87 -2.12 1.91
N ILE A 90 17.87 -1.42 1.39
CA ILE A 90 16.73 -0.96 2.19
C ILE A 90 15.88 -2.14 2.67
N LYS A 91 15.20 -1.96 3.80
CA LYS A 91 14.27 -2.93 4.39
C LYS A 91 12.83 -2.47 4.31
N TYR A 92 12.64 -1.15 4.32
CA TYR A 92 11.33 -0.54 4.46
C TYR A 92 11.11 0.55 3.41
N VAL A 93 9.91 0.61 2.90
CA VAL A 93 9.42 1.71 2.05
C VAL A 93 8.16 2.30 2.66
N LEU A 94 8.12 3.61 2.81
CA LEU A 94 6.95 4.35 3.25
C LEU A 94 6.48 5.27 2.11
N LEU A 95 5.36 4.94 1.51
CA LEU A 95 4.70 5.77 0.52
C LEU A 95 3.85 6.82 1.23
N VAL A 96 3.97 8.10 0.84
CA VAL A 96 3.16 9.18 1.43
C VAL A 96 2.42 9.93 0.34
N GLY A 97 1.12 9.80 0.34
CA GLY A 97 0.22 10.44 -0.61
C GLY A 97 -1.00 9.61 -0.92
N GLY A 98 -2.17 10.19 -0.77
CA GLY A 98 -3.47 9.62 -1.05
C GLY A 98 -4.17 10.34 -2.21
N LEU A 99 -5.48 10.17 -2.30
CA LEU A 99 -6.33 10.89 -3.25
C LEU A 99 -6.26 12.40 -3.00
N LYS A 100 -6.22 13.17 -4.07
CA LYS A 100 -6.32 14.64 -4.00
C LYS A 100 -7.76 15.09 -3.73
N SER A 101 -8.75 14.33 -4.19
CA SER A 101 -10.16 14.65 -3.96
C SER A 101 -10.67 14.09 -2.63
N MET A 102 -11.68 14.74 -2.06
CA MET A 102 -12.22 14.38 -0.75
C MET A 102 -13.20 13.20 -0.77
N ILE A 103 -13.81 12.85 -1.88
CA ILE A 103 -15.03 12.04 -1.88
C ILE A 103 -14.99 10.84 -2.84
N TYR A 104 -14.36 10.94 -3.99
CA TYR A 104 -14.35 9.85 -4.98
C TYR A 104 -12.98 9.73 -5.64
N SER A 105 -12.52 8.48 -5.86
CA SER A 105 -11.76 8.25 -7.05
C SER A 105 -12.72 8.49 -8.22
N LYS A 106 -12.46 9.49 -9.02
CA LYS A 106 -13.07 9.51 -10.35
C LYS A 106 -12.66 8.22 -11.07
N PRO A 107 -13.44 7.79 -12.09
CA PRO A 107 -12.97 6.75 -13.00
C PRO A 107 -11.52 7.05 -13.34
N ARG A 108 -10.70 6.03 -13.43
CA ARG A 108 -9.27 6.13 -13.74
C ARG A 108 -8.98 7.30 -14.65
N ASP A 109 -8.21 8.21 -14.14
CA ASP A 109 -7.86 9.43 -14.85
C ASP A 109 -6.85 9.20 -15.98
N ASP A 110 -6.04 8.16 -15.87
CA ASP A 110 -5.01 7.79 -16.83
C ASP A 110 -4.69 6.29 -16.75
N ALA A 111 -5.40 5.51 -17.50
CA ALA A 111 -5.20 4.09 -17.70
C ALA A 111 -4.25 3.39 -16.70
N ASN A 112 -4.78 2.82 -15.62
CA ASN A 112 -4.06 2.00 -14.63
C ASN A 112 -3.09 2.72 -13.68
N GLN A 113 -2.85 4.02 -13.84
CA GLN A 113 -1.82 4.74 -13.08
C GLN A 113 -2.33 5.49 -11.85
N GLY A 114 -3.56 6.00 -11.87
CA GLY A 114 -4.07 6.88 -10.81
C GLY A 114 -3.19 8.12 -10.57
N SER A 115 -2.59 8.70 -11.62
CA SER A 115 -1.58 9.74 -11.46
C SER A 115 -2.16 11.14 -11.24
N ARG A 116 -3.33 11.44 -11.81
CA ARG A 116 -3.93 12.77 -11.74
C ARG A 116 -4.61 13.03 -10.42
N ASP A 117 -5.39 12.06 -9.96
CA ASP A 117 -6.18 12.19 -8.75
C ASP A 117 -5.41 11.80 -7.47
N TRP A 118 -4.18 11.32 -7.61
CA TRP A 118 -3.36 10.90 -6.50
C TRP A 118 -2.14 11.81 -6.32
N TYR A 119 -1.75 12.04 -5.06
CA TYR A 119 -0.48 12.69 -4.73
C TYR A 119 0.71 11.78 -5.02
N LEU A 120 0.60 10.51 -4.66
CA LEU A 120 1.51 9.45 -5.05
C LEU A 120 0.71 8.39 -5.80
N PRO A 121 1.08 8.06 -7.03
CA PRO A 121 0.27 7.21 -7.89
C PRO A 121 0.03 5.83 -7.29
N VAL A 122 -1.05 5.20 -7.71
CA VAL A 122 -1.41 3.82 -7.37
C VAL A 122 -1.33 2.96 -8.62
N ARG A 123 -1.17 1.65 -8.44
CA ARG A 123 -1.37 0.68 -9.50
C ARG A 123 -2.78 0.13 -9.42
N TYR A 124 -3.55 0.28 -10.49
CA TYR A 124 -4.78 -0.47 -10.68
C TYR A 124 -4.44 -1.80 -11.34
N THR A 125 -4.95 -2.89 -10.79
CA THR A 125 -4.67 -4.24 -11.23
C THR A 125 -5.95 -4.98 -11.55
N ASN A 126 -5.86 -6.04 -12.36
CA ASN A 126 -6.98 -6.92 -12.69
C ASN A 126 -8.23 -6.15 -13.13
N LEU A 127 -8.05 -5.25 -14.09
CA LEU A 127 -9.12 -4.42 -14.59
C LEU A 127 -10.21 -5.26 -15.26
N TYR A 128 -11.36 -5.30 -14.63
CA TYR A 128 -12.52 -6.01 -15.12
C TYR A 128 -13.66 -5.04 -15.36
N ASP A 129 -13.87 -4.66 -16.61
CA ASP A 129 -15.06 -3.93 -17.04
C ASP A 129 -16.23 -4.92 -17.15
N SER A 130 -16.82 -5.26 -16.01
CA SER A 130 -17.97 -6.16 -15.99
C SER A 130 -19.25 -5.39 -16.23
N PRO A 131 -20.06 -5.84 -17.22
CA PRO A 131 -21.39 -5.28 -17.46
C PRO A 131 -22.43 -5.67 -16.38
N ARG A 132 -22.00 -6.12 -15.19
CA ARG A 132 -22.91 -6.60 -14.14
C ARG A 132 -23.85 -5.55 -13.57
N PHE A 133 -23.58 -4.29 -13.82
CA PHE A 133 -24.47 -3.19 -13.43
C PHE A 133 -24.74 -2.32 -14.65
N PRO A 134 -25.95 -2.36 -15.23
CA PRO A 134 -26.33 -1.51 -16.33
C PRO A 134 -26.63 -0.07 -15.83
N LEU A 135 -25.61 0.62 -15.37
CA LEU A 135 -25.61 2.06 -15.26
C LEU A 135 -24.98 2.55 -16.56
N SER A 136 -25.55 3.52 -17.24
CA SER A 136 -25.25 3.96 -18.59
C SER A 136 -23.79 3.76 -19.06
N GLU A 137 -23.60 3.45 -20.33
CA GLU A 137 -22.32 3.09 -20.99
C GLU A 137 -21.13 4.02 -20.67
N GLU A 138 -21.38 5.21 -20.14
CA GLU A 138 -20.35 6.18 -19.79
C GLU A 138 -19.82 6.09 -18.33
N THR A 139 -20.40 5.28 -17.48
CA THR A 139 -20.13 5.36 -16.02
C THR A 139 -19.56 4.12 -15.37
N ILE A 140 -19.39 3.02 -16.09
CA ILE A 140 -18.89 1.78 -15.49
C ILE A 140 -17.57 1.36 -16.10
N HIS A 141 -16.56 2.08 -15.77
CA HIS A 141 -15.23 1.52 -15.81
C HIS A 141 -14.93 1.03 -14.39
N ASP A 142 -14.89 -0.28 -14.22
CA ASP A 142 -14.28 -0.86 -13.03
C ASP A 142 -12.81 -0.42 -13.04
N PRO A 143 -12.37 0.40 -12.07
CA PRO A 143 -10.98 0.85 -12.04
C PRO A 143 -10.02 -0.29 -11.72
N GLY A 144 -10.53 -1.48 -11.44
CA GLY A 144 -9.76 -2.59 -10.94
C GLY A 144 -9.46 -2.47 -9.45
N ILE A 145 -8.58 -3.32 -8.96
CA ILE A 145 -8.15 -3.36 -7.57
C ILE A 145 -6.92 -2.47 -7.40
N ILE A 146 -6.92 -1.61 -6.40
CA ILE A 146 -5.73 -0.83 -6.02
C ILE A 146 -4.86 -1.72 -5.13
N SER A 147 -3.60 -1.91 -5.51
CA SER A 147 -2.66 -2.69 -4.72
C SER A 147 -1.30 -2.03 -4.63
N ASP A 148 -0.91 -1.68 -3.41
CA ASP A 148 0.46 -1.22 -3.13
C ASP A 148 1.48 -2.38 -3.08
N LEU A 149 1.03 -3.62 -3.07
CA LEU A 149 1.90 -4.79 -3.24
C LEU A 149 2.71 -4.70 -4.54
N TYR A 150 2.18 -4.07 -5.58
CA TYR A 150 2.90 -3.77 -6.82
C TYR A 150 4.27 -3.12 -6.58
N TYR A 151 4.37 -2.25 -5.59
CA TYR A 151 5.62 -1.56 -5.25
C TYR A 151 6.54 -2.37 -4.33
N ALA A 152 6.03 -3.41 -3.71
CA ALA A 152 6.79 -4.25 -2.79
C ALA A 152 7.31 -5.53 -3.44
N ASP A 153 6.59 -6.07 -4.41
CA ASP A 153 6.89 -7.25 -5.21
C ASP A 153 7.77 -6.84 -6.40
N ILE A 154 9.07 -6.90 -6.23
CA ILE A 154 10.08 -6.37 -7.17
C ILE A 154 10.63 -7.48 -8.08
N TYR A 155 10.77 -8.68 -7.55
CA TYR A 155 11.34 -9.82 -8.26
C TYR A 155 10.38 -11.00 -8.25
N ARG A 156 10.30 -11.68 -9.37
CA ARG A 156 9.63 -12.97 -9.46
C ARG A 156 10.57 -14.11 -9.09
N GLU A 157 10.04 -15.31 -8.96
CA GLU A 157 10.84 -16.51 -8.80
C GLU A 157 11.94 -16.58 -9.85
N GLY A 158 13.20 -16.69 -9.41
CA GLY A 158 14.37 -16.65 -10.30
C GLY A 158 15.08 -15.29 -10.34
N GLY A 159 14.57 -14.25 -9.69
CA GLY A 159 15.24 -12.96 -9.49
C GLY A 159 15.11 -11.98 -10.66
N GLU A 160 14.25 -12.24 -11.62
CA GLU A 160 13.92 -11.29 -12.68
C GLU A 160 12.92 -10.24 -12.18
N PHE A 161 12.97 -9.03 -12.76
CA PHE A 161 12.05 -7.95 -12.40
C PHE A 161 10.59 -8.34 -12.67
N GLU A 162 9.75 -8.12 -11.65
CA GLU A 162 8.33 -8.40 -11.74
C GLU A 162 7.54 -7.17 -12.20
N SER A 163 6.96 -7.22 -13.38
CA SER A 163 6.20 -6.10 -13.96
C SER A 163 4.71 -6.14 -13.63
N TRP A 164 4.18 -7.30 -13.29
CA TRP A 164 2.74 -7.61 -13.19
C TRP A 164 1.96 -7.53 -14.52
N ASP A 165 2.66 -7.39 -15.63
CA ASP A 165 2.11 -7.36 -16.98
C ASP A 165 3.06 -8.13 -17.89
N HIS A 166 2.97 -9.44 -17.84
CA HIS A 166 3.90 -10.34 -18.53
C HIS A 166 3.64 -10.42 -20.04
N ASN A 167 2.38 -10.22 -20.44
CA ASN A 167 1.97 -10.24 -21.84
C ASN A 167 2.08 -8.86 -22.52
N ASN A 168 2.39 -7.80 -21.74
CA ASN A 168 2.50 -6.40 -22.17
C ASN A 168 1.22 -5.84 -22.81
N ASP A 169 0.06 -6.24 -22.32
CA ASP A 169 -1.23 -5.73 -22.78
C ASP A 169 -1.69 -4.46 -22.03
N GLY A 170 -0.93 -4.04 -21.00
CA GLY A 170 -1.21 -2.87 -20.17
C GLY A 170 -2.23 -3.13 -19.09
N ILE A 171 -2.63 -4.38 -18.86
CA ILE A 171 -3.49 -4.80 -17.77
C ILE A 171 -2.63 -5.57 -16.76
N PHE A 172 -2.46 -5.02 -15.59
CA PHE A 172 -1.54 -5.54 -14.59
C PHE A 172 -2.21 -6.60 -13.72
N ALA A 173 -1.56 -7.74 -13.54
CA ALA A 173 -2.06 -8.89 -12.79
C ALA A 173 -3.46 -9.31 -13.25
N ALA A 174 -3.65 -9.41 -14.54
CA ALA A 174 -4.91 -9.81 -15.15
C ALA A 174 -5.24 -11.26 -14.79
N TRP A 175 -6.46 -11.48 -14.28
CA TRP A 175 -6.93 -12.81 -13.91
C TRP A 175 -8.42 -12.96 -14.14
N GLY A 176 -8.79 -13.96 -14.95
CA GLY A 176 -10.19 -14.34 -15.15
C GLY A 176 -11.03 -13.36 -15.96
N LYS A 177 -10.44 -12.35 -16.59
CA LYS A 177 -11.14 -11.41 -17.45
C LYS A 177 -11.48 -12.06 -18.79
N PRO A 178 -12.75 -12.13 -19.20
CA PRO A 178 -13.12 -12.68 -20.49
C PRO A 178 -12.45 -11.92 -21.65
N GLY A 179 -11.74 -12.66 -22.53
CA GLY A 179 -11.08 -12.09 -23.69
C GLY A 179 -9.74 -11.42 -23.42
N VAL A 180 -9.24 -11.48 -22.20
CA VAL A 180 -7.90 -11.03 -21.81
C VAL A 180 -7.09 -12.23 -21.36
N GLU A 181 -5.84 -12.30 -21.81
CA GLU A 181 -4.91 -13.33 -21.37
C GLU A 181 -4.51 -13.07 -19.90
N ASN A 182 -4.49 -14.12 -19.09
CA ASN A 182 -4.06 -13.99 -17.69
C ASN A 182 -2.55 -13.76 -17.62
N ASP A 183 -2.14 -12.88 -16.72
CA ASP A 183 -0.75 -12.82 -16.30
C ASP A 183 -0.44 -14.03 -15.41
N THR A 184 0.47 -14.88 -15.87
CA THR A 184 0.82 -16.12 -15.20
C THR A 184 2.22 -16.04 -14.59
N GLY A 185 2.45 -16.79 -13.52
CA GLY A 185 3.75 -16.82 -12.86
C GLY A 185 3.99 -15.66 -11.90
N LEU A 186 2.94 -14.93 -11.54
CA LEU A 186 2.97 -13.94 -10.47
C LEU A 186 3.02 -14.67 -9.13
N ASP A 187 3.98 -14.35 -8.28
CA ASP A 187 4.08 -14.97 -6.96
C ASP A 187 3.48 -14.10 -5.84
N PHE A 188 3.32 -12.80 -6.09
CA PHE A 188 2.80 -11.82 -5.15
C PHE A 188 3.57 -11.77 -3.82
N TYR A 189 4.85 -12.11 -3.85
CA TYR A 189 5.69 -12.14 -2.68
C TYR A 189 6.44 -10.80 -2.51
N PRO A 190 6.27 -10.09 -1.39
CA PRO A 190 6.94 -8.82 -1.19
C PRO A 190 8.43 -8.98 -0.89
N ASP A 191 9.29 -8.30 -1.64
CA ASP A 191 10.74 -8.23 -1.43
C ASP A 191 11.13 -7.16 -0.40
N VAL A 192 10.24 -6.23 -0.13
CA VAL A 192 10.45 -5.14 0.82
C VAL A 192 9.19 -4.90 1.66
N ALA A 193 9.37 -4.58 2.93
CA ALA A 193 8.25 -4.19 3.78
C ALA A 193 7.77 -2.78 3.37
N LEU A 194 6.51 -2.69 2.98
CA LEU A 194 5.96 -1.46 2.45
C LEU A 194 4.68 -1.04 3.16
N GLY A 195 4.52 0.25 3.37
CA GLY A 195 3.30 0.83 3.90
C GLY A 195 2.98 2.17 3.23
N ARG A 196 1.71 2.61 3.32
CA ARG A 196 1.27 3.89 2.78
C ARG A 196 0.58 4.75 3.84
N LEU A 197 0.98 6.02 3.91
CA LEU A 197 0.21 7.08 4.55
C LEU A 197 -0.61 7.79 3.47
N ALA A 198 -1.88 7.46 3.37
CA ALA A 198 -2.79 7.99 2.33
C ALA A 198 -3.21 9.45 2.62
N CYS A 199 -2.26 10.30 2.98
CA CYS A 199 -2.51 11.71 3.29
C CYS A 199 -2.89 12.50 2.04
N ARG A 200 -3.85 13.41 2.20
CA ARG A 200 -4.42 14.23 1.12
C ARG A 200 -4.06 15.71 1.25
N SER A 201 -3.34 16.08 2.30
CA SER A 201 -2.89 17.45 2.52
C SER A 201 -1.65 17.49 3.42
N VAL A 202 -0.95 18.62 3.42
CA VAL A 202 0.18 18.87 4.31
C VAL A 202 -0.22 18.75 5.79
N ASP A 203 -1.43 19.18 6.14
CA ASP A 203 -1.90 19.12 7.54
C ASP A 203 -2.25 17.69 7.97
N GLU A 204 -2.75 16.85 7.06
CA GLU A 204 -2.91 15.42 7.32
C GLU A 204 -1.53 14.77 7.54
N VAL A 205 -0.52 15.10 6.71
CA VAL A 205 0.86 14.60 6.91
C VAL A 205 1.38 14.99 8.29
N LYS A 206 1.31 16.28 8.66
CA LYS A 206 1.74 16.75 9.99
C LYS A 206 1.03 16.00 11.12
N THR A 207 -0.27 15.79 10.97
CA THR A 207 -1.09 15.10 11.98
C THR A 207 -0.64 13.65 12.16
N VAL A 208 -0.43 12.92 11.06
CA VAL A 208 0.00 11.51 11.11
C VAL A 208 1.43 11.40 11.62
N VAL A 209 2.34 12.26 11.16
CA VAL A 209 3.73 12.33 11.66
C VAL A 209 3.76 12.53 13.17
N ASN A 210 3.00 13.49 13.68
CA ASN A 210 2.93 13.74 15.13
C ASN A 210 2.36 12.53 15.91
N LYS A 211 1.38 11.82 15.33
CA LYS A 211 0.84 10.59 15.95
C LYS A 211 1.89 9.49 16.01
N ILE A 212 2.65 9.27 14.93
CA ILE A 212 3.71 8.26 14.87
C ILE A 212 4.78 8.57 15.92
N ILE A 213 5.32 9.79 15.91
CA ILE A 213 6.36 10.21 16.85
C ILE A 213 5.88 10.05 18.29
N ARG A 214 4.66 10.50 18.59
CA ARG A 214 4.08 10.37 19.93
C ARG A 214 3.91 8.91 20.34
N TYR A 215 3.45 8.06 19.43
CA TYR A 215 3.27 6.63 19.69
C TYR A 215 4.60 5.95 19.99
N GLU A 216 5.59 6.15 19.14
CA GLU A 216 6.91 5.51 19.26
C GLU A 216 7.73 6.05 20.44
N SER A 217 7.53 7.31 20.85
CA SER A 217 8.17 7.91 22.03
C SER A 217 7.51 7.53 23.35
N THR A 218 6.41 6.78 23.33
CA THR A 218 5.66 6.42 24.52
C THR A 218 6.06 5.04 25.03
N SER A 219 6.41 4.92 26.31
CA SER A 219 6.66 3.61 26.91
C SER A 219 5.38 2.76 26.94
N PRO A 220 5.44 1.50 26.46
CA PRO A 220 4.29 0.59 26.50
C PRO A 220 3.76 0.35 27.92
N SER A 221 4.64 0.37 28.93
CA SER A 221 4.28 0.15 30.35
C SER A 221 3.32 1.20 30.90
N ASP A 222 3.33 2.41 30.34
CA ASP A 222 2.59 3.55 30.86
C ASP A 222 1.17 3.68 30.29
N LYS A 223 0.78 2.78 29.37
CA LYS A 223 -0.49 2.85 28.65
C LYS A 223 -1.33 1.58 28.79
N PRO A 224 -2.43 1.63 29.55
CA PRO A 224 -3.30 0.45 29.74
C PRO A 224 -3.86 -0.13 28.45
N TRP A 225 -4.06 0.71 27.43
CA TRP A 225 -4.58 0.29 26.12
C TRP A 225 -3.59 -0.54 25.30
N PHE A 226 -2.28 -0.42 25.56
CA PHE A 226 -1.25 -1.11 24.77
C PHE A 226 -1.35 -2.65 24.87
N LYS A 227 -1.88 -3.14 25.99
CA LYS A 227 -2.12 -4.58 26.22
C LYS A 227 -3.52 -5.02 25.79
N LYS A 228 -4.33 -4.16 25.17
CA LYS A 228 -5.68 -4.49 24.74
C LYS A 228 -5.72 -4.80 23.24
N MET A 229 -6.21 -5.95 22.90
CA MET A 229 -6.55 -6.32 21.53
C MET A 229 -8.06 -6.07 21.34
N ILE A 230 -8.41 -5.40 20.26
CA ILE A 230 -9.80 -5.24 19.83
C ILE A 230 -9.99 -6.11 18.60
N VAL A 231 -10.89 -7.06 18.69
CA VAL A 231 -11.26 -7.89 17.54
C VAL A 231 -12.61 -7.40 17.06
N VAL A 232 -12.68 -7.06 15.78
CA VAL A 232 -13.93 -6.71 15.10
C VAL A 232 -14.13 -7.75 14.00
N SER A 233 -15.24 -8.44 14.02
CA SER A 233 -15.61 -9.34 12.96
C SER A 233 -17.01 -9.00 12.47
N GLY A 234 -17.25 -9.18 11.19
CA GLY A 234 -18.55 -9.04 10.57
C GLY A 234 -18.83 -10.22 9.66
N ASP A 235 -20.06 -10.35 9.25
CA ASP A 235 -20.44 -11.32 8.24
C ASP A 235 -19.96 -10.83 6.87
N GLY A 236 -19.16 -11.65 6.19
CA GLY A 236 -18.64 -11.36 4.84
C GLY A 236 -19.56 -11.82 3.71
N PHE A 237 -20.60 -12.56 4.04
CA PHE A 237 -21.56 -13.08 3.05
C PHE A 237 -22.98 -12.73 3.47
N LEU A 238 -23.70 -12.11 2.55
CA LEU A 238 -25.12 -11.85 2.74
C LEU A 238 -25.87 -13.19 2.76
N ASP A 239 -26.48 -13.51 3.89
CA ASP A 239 -27.37 -14.65 4.00
C ASP A 239 -28.85 -14.27 3.71
N GLN A 240 -29.76 -15.22 3.83
CA GLN A 240 -31.18 -14.96 3.57
C GLN A 240 -31.79 -13.96 4.58
N GLN A 241 -31.21 -13.84 5.77
CA GLN A 241 -31.68 -12.88 6.78
C GLN A 241 -31.24 -11.48 6.41
N ASP A 242 -29.99 -11.30 5.99
CA ASP A 242 -29.45 -10.03 5.52
C ASP A 242 -30.22 -9.51 4.31
N LEU A 243 -30.59 -10.39 3.38
CA LEU A 243 -31.39 -10.04 2.20
C LEU A 243 -32.82 -9.56 2.54
N ASN A 244 -33.32 -9.90 3.73
CA ASN A 244 -34.63 -9.48 4.20
C ASN A 244 -34.62 -8.17 4.99
N ILE A 245 -33.45 -7.59 5.26
CA ILE A 245 -33.33 -6.27 5.89
C ILE A 245 -33.85 -5.22 4.90
N LYS A 246 -34.89 -4.49 5.32
CA LYS A 246 -35.36 -3.33 4.56
C LYS A 246 -34.51 -2.13 4.94
N TRP A 247 -33.68 -1.70 4.01
CA TRP A 247 -32.93 -0.46 4.15
C TRP A 247 -33.88 0.74 4.02
N ASP A 248 -33.74 1.73 4.88
CA ASP A 248 -34.43 3.00 4.68
C ASP A 248 -33.84 3.78 3.48
N THR A 249 -34.47 4.87 3.11
CA THR A 249 -34.03 5.73 1.99
C THR A 249 -32.66 6.38 2.22
N ASN A 250 -32.10 6.28 3.43
CA ASN A 250 -30.81 6.81 3.81
C ASN A 250 -29.72 5.69 3.89
N GLY A 251 -30.07 4.45 3.55
CA GLY A 251 -29.15 3.32 3.57
C GLY A 251 -28.87 2.77 4.97
N LEU A 252 -29.71 3.06 5.95
CA LEU A 252 -29.65 2.50 7.30
C LEU A 252 -30.63 1.31 7.44
N PRO A 253 -30.27 0.26 8.21
CA PRO A 253 -31.14 -0.89 8.43
C PRO A 253 -32.37 -0.55 9.27
#